data_b0df5f8de5c93d4f060f8f58e1e71ed6
#
_entry.id   b0df5f8de5c93d4f060f8f58e1e71ed6
#
_cell.length_a   1.000
_cell.length_b   1.000
_cell.length_c   1.000
_cell.angle_alpha   90.00
_cell.angle_beta   90.00
_cell.angle_gamma   90.00
#
_symmetry.space_group_name_H-M   'P 1'
#
loop_
_entity.id
_entity.type
_entity.pdbx_description
1 polymer ?
#
loop_
_entity_poly.entity_id
_entity_poly.type
_entity_poly.pdbx_seq_one_letter_code
_entity_poly.pdbx_strand_id
1 'polypeptide(L)'
;MSTKKRWLRSHVERLLQEEWGVCRVVADADGDYPYRSGTAACWVQVLDFERPMVRVFAHAAVGIPRSAKLLAELNDIQNRAMTATVRWYDDAVLVHQTLSPHGLNHKSLRQAMQAVGGVADDIGLLLAGMFSGSTPFPAESSAVDEEAC
;
A
#
# COMPACT_ATOMS: atom_id res chain seq x y z
N MET A 1 14.19 -4.87 -18.95
CA MET A 1 14.12 -5.14 -17.50
C MET A 1 15.44 -5.72 -17.05
N SER A 2 16.00 -5.16 -15.98
CA SER A 2 17.28 -5.65 -15.43
C SER A 2 17.12 -7.05 -14.83
N THR A 3 18.21 -7.82 -14.80
CA THR A 3 18.23 -9.14 -14.18
C THR A 3 17.90 -9.06 -12.68
N LYS A 4 18.38 -8.01 -12.00
CA LYS A 4 18.12 -7.79 -10.56
C LYS A 4 16.64 -7.53 -10.30
N LYS A 5 15.98 -6.71 -11.14
CA LYS A 5 14.54 -6.45 -11.02
C LYS A 5 13.73 -7.73 -11.25
N ARG A 6 14.10 -8.53 -12.22
CA ARG A 6 13.43 -9.79 -12.53
C ARG A 6 13.53 -10.79 -11.38
N TRP A 7 14.71 -10.88 -10.79
CA TRP A 7 14.92 -11.72 -9.60
C TRP A 7 14.06 -11.22 -8.43
N LEU A 8 14.06 -9.90 -8.20
CA LEU A 8 13.29 -9.30 -7.10
C LEU A 8 11.79 -9.53 -7.29
N ARG A 9 11.28 -9.40 -8.52
CA ARG A 9 9.86 -9.71 -8.81
C ARG A 9 9.53 -11.15 -8.47
N SER A 10 10.36 -12.08 -8.88
CA SER A 10 10.14 -13.50 -8.58
C SER A 10 10.18 -13.77 -7.07
N HIS A 11 11.08 -13.11 -6.35
CA HIS A 11 11.16 -13.22 -4.90
C HIS A 11 9.90 -12.66 -4.21
N VAL A 12 9.45 -11.47 -4.62
CA VAL A 12 8.24 -10.84 -4.09
C VAL A 12 7.02 -11.72 -4.37
N GLU A 13 6.87 -12.25 -5.58
CA GLU A 13 5.76 -13.14 -5.91
C GLU A 13 5.72 -14.37 -5.02
N ARG A 14 6.86 -14.96 -4.74
CA ARG A 14 6.95 -16.10 -3.82
C ARG A 14 6.52 -15.74 -2.40
N LEU A 15 6.98 -14.58 -1.90
CA LEU A 15 6.58 -14.10 -0.58
C LEU A 15 5.08 -13.83 -0.50
N LEU A 16 4.48 -13.25 -1.55
CA LEU A 16 3.05 -13.00 -1.61
C LEU A 16 2.23 -14.30 -1.72
N GLN A 17 2.74 -15.31 -2.41
CA GLN A 17 2.12 -16.63 -2.43
C GLN A 17 2.01 -17.20 -1.01
N GLU A 18 3.05 -17.08 -0.22
CA GLU A 18 3.03 -17.51 1.18
C GLU A 18 2.05 -16.68 2.01
N GLU A 19 2.08 -15.35 1.86
CA GLU A 19 1.23 -14.43 2.65
C GLU A 19 -0.25 -14.65 2.37
N TRP A 20 -0.60 -14.82 1.12
CA TRP A 20 -2.01 -14.96 0.71
C TRP A 20 -2.47 -16.42 0.64
N GLY A 21 -1.57 -17.37 0.83
CA GLY A 21 -1.91 -18.79 0.77
C GLY A 21 -2.44 -19.23 -0.60
N VAL A 22 -1.89 -18.67 -1.67
CA VAL A 22 -2.33 -18.92 -3.04
C VAL A 22 -1.20 -19.55 -3.86
N CYS A 23 -1.57 -20.29 -4.91
CA CYS A 23 -0.59 -20.90 -5.83
C CYS A 23 0.00 -19.91 -6.80
N ARG A 24 -0.73 -18.86 -7.11
CA ARG A 24 -0.37 -17.94 -8.17
C ARG A 24 -0.70 -16.50 -7.77
N VAL A 25 0.25 -15.62 -8.01
CA VAL A 25 0.10 -14.18 -7.82
C VAL A 25 0.20 -13.52 -9.18
N VAL A 26 -0.79 -12.70 -9.52
CA VAL A 26 -0.88 -12.03 -10.83
C VAL A 26 -0.76 -10.54 -10.61
N ALA A 27 0.18 -9.91 -11.32
CA ALA A 27 0.33 -8.48 -11.35
C ALA A 27 -0.82 -7.82 -12.13
N ASP A 28 -1.17 -6.59 -11.76
CA ASP A 28 -2.13 -5.78 -12.52
C ASP A 28 -1.52 -5.22 -13.81
N ALA A 29 -2.27 -4.39 -14.53
CA ALA A 29 -1.82 -3.81 -15.80
C ALA A 29 -0.55 -2.95 -15.65
N ASP A 30 -0.33 -2.35 -14.48
CA ASP A 30 0.84 -1.55 -14.18
C ASP A 30 2.04 -2.37 -13.71
N GLY A 31 1.87 -3.66 -13.54
CA GLY A 31 2.91 -4.56 -13.04
C GLY A 31 3.01 -4.60 -11.52
N ASP A 32 2.02 -4.07 -10.82
CA ASP A 32 1.96 -4.04 -9.35
C ASP A 32 1.07 -5.16 -8.82
N TYR A 33 1.20 -5.48 -7.54
CA TYR A 33 0.45 -6.55 -6.89
C TYR A 33 -0.59 -5.94 -5.95
N PRO A 34 -1.89 -5.89 -6.38
CA PRO A 34 -2.92 -5.24 -5.58
C PRO A 34 -3.37 -6.09 -4.40
N TYR A 35 -3.73 -5.42 -3.31
CA TYR A 35 -4.43 -6.01 -2.19
C TYR A 35 -5.32 -4.96 -1.52
N ARG A 36 -6.21 -5.41 -0.65
CA ARG A 36 -7.14 -4.52 0.06
C ARG A 36 -6.87 -4.58 1.56
N SER A 37 -6.95 -3.43 2.23
CA SER A 37 -6.92 -3.34 3.69
C SER A 37 -8.10 -2.46 4.13
N GLY A 38 -9.21 -3.10 4.52
CA GLY A 38 -10.43 -2.38 4.89
C GLY A 38 -10.94 -1.48 3.76
N THR A 39 -10.95 -0.17 3.99
CA THR A 39 -11.36 0.82 3.00
C THR A 39 -10.26 1.23 2.02
N ALA A 40 -9.02 0.84 2.28
CA ALA A 40 -7.86 1.25 1.50
C ALA A 40 -7.57 0.29 0.33
N ALA A 41 -7.20 0.85 -0.80
CA ALA A 41 -6.64 0.12 -1.93
C ALA A 41 -5.12 0.16 -1.81
N CYS A 42 -4.48 -1.00 -1.86
CA CYS A 42 -3.06 -1.15 -1.60
C CYS A 42 -2.36 -1.89 -2.74
N TRP A 43 -1.05 -1.67 -2.87
CA TRP A 43 -0.22 -2.33 -3.87
C TRP A 43 1.16 -2.61 -3.34
N VAL A 44 1.72 -3.72 -3.77
CA VAL A 44 3.16 -3.99 -3.62
C VAL A 44 3.79 -3.74 -4.98
N GLN A 45 4.79 -2.87 -5.02
CA GLN A 45 5.49 -2.50 -6.25
C GLN A 45 6.95 -2.93 -6.21
N VAL A 46 7.46 -3.41 -7.33
CA VAL A 46 8.88 -3.60 -7.55
C VAL A 46 9.37 -2.45 -8.42
N LEU A 47 10.23 -1.61 -7.86
CA LEU A 47 10.74 -0.41 -8.51
C LEU A 47 12.17 -0.64 -8.98
N ASP A 48 12.54 -0.02 -10.10
CA ASP A 48 13.88 -0.10 -10.66
C ASP A 48 14.31 1.30 -11.10
N PHE A 49 14.67 2.14 -10.12
CA PHE A 49 15.23 3.47 -10.37
C PHE A 49 16.74 3.34 -10.53
N GLU A 50 17.53 3.85 -9.59
CA GLU A 50 18.98 3.64 -9.57
C GLU A 50 19.33 2.20 -9.16
N ARG A 51 18.48 1.59 -8.35
CA ARG A 51 18.59 0.22 -7.87
C ARG A 51 17.21 -0.37 -7.61
N PRO A 52 17.06 -1.69 -7.66
CA PRO A 52 15.78 -2.32 -7.35
C PRO A 52 15.37 -2.09 -5.89
N MET A 53 14.10 -1.74 -5.69
CA MET A 53 13.48 -1.52 -4.38
C MET A 53 12.07 -2.08 -4.39
N VAL A 54 11.53 -2.35 -3.24
CA VAL A 54 10.12 -2.72 -3.08
C VAL A 54 9.41 -1.59 -2.34
N ARG A 55 8.30 -1.13 -2.90
CA ARG A 55 7.44 -0.15 -2.25
C ARG A 55 6.08 -0.78 -1.99
N VAL A 56 5.61 -0.65 -0.77
CA VAL A 56 4.22 -0.91 -0.41
C VAL A 56 3.54 0.43 -0.32
N PHE A 57 2.43 0.61 -1.06
CA PHE A 57 1.70 1.89 -1.00
C PHE A 57 0.20 1.66 -1.02
N ALA A 58 -0.53 2.67 -0.55
CA ALA A 58 -1.98 2.63 -0.45
C ALA A 58 -2.59 3.99 -0.74
N HIS A 59 -3.80 3.96 -1.29
CA HIS A 59 -4.70 5.11 -1.32
C HIS A 59 -5.62 5.01 -0.10
N ALA A 60 -5.46 5.93 0.84
CA ALA A 60 -6.31 6.00 2.03
C ALA A 60 -7.63 6.70 1.72
N ALA A 61 -7.56 7.81 0.98
CA ALA A 61 -8.71 8.60 0.55
C ALA A 61 -8.40 9.25 -0.79
N VAL A 62 -9.42 9.47 -1.59
CA VAL A 62 -9.32 10.04 -2.94
C VAL A 62 -10.29 11.20 -3.11
N GLY A 63 -10.07 12.01 -4.14
CA GLY A 63 -10.94 13.15 -4.42
C GLY A 63 -10.81 14.28 -3.42
N ILE A 64 -9.64 14.44 -2.80
CA ILE A 64 -9.40 15.48 -1.80
C ILE A 64 -8.44 16.51 -2.37
N PRO A 65 -8.90 17.74 -2.62
CA PRO A 65 -8.03 18.80 -3.10
C PRO A 65 -7.03 19.24 -2.02
N ARG A 66 -5.88 19.73 -2.46
CA ARG A 66 -4.85 20.22 -1.55
C ARG A 66 -5.34 21.43 -0.78
N SER A 67 -5.11 21.43 0.54
CA SER A 67 -5.40 22.60 1.39
C SER A 67 -4.40 22.65 2.54
N ALA A 68 -4.23 23.84 3.13
CA ALA A 68 -3.35 24.00 4.29
C ALA A 68 -3.85 23.19 5.48
N LYS A 69 -5.16 23.11 5.68
CA LYS A 69 -5.78 22.32 6.74
C LYS A 69 -5.50 20.82 6.58
N LEU A 70 -5.61 20.32 5.35
CA LEU A 70 -5.29 18.92 5.05
C LEU A 70 -3.82 18.62 5.34
N LEU A 71 -2.91 19.47 4.86
CA LEU A 71 -1.48 19.25 5.07
C LEU A 71 -1.10 19.28 6.54
N ALA A 72 -1.72 20.14 7.34
CA ALA A 72 -1.53 20.17 8.78
C ALA A 72 -2.01 18.88 9.44
N GLU A 73 -3.18 18.39 9.03
CA GLU A 73 -3.73 17.12 9.52
C GLU A 73 -2.82 15.93 9.17
N LEU A 74 -2.30 15.88 7.94
CA LEU A 74 -1.38 14.83 7.52
C LEU A 74 -0.07 14.87 8.30
N ASN A 75 0.42 16.07 8.61
CA ASN A 75 1.61 16.21 9.44
C ASN A 75 1.39 15.64 10.85
N ASP A 76 0.23 15.88 11.44
CA ASP A 76 -0.11 15.34 12.76
C ASP A 76 -0.20 13.82 12.73
N ILE A 77 -0.81 13.27 11.67
CA ILE A 77 -0.87 11.83 11.45
C ILE A 77 0.54 11.25 11.30
N GLN A 78 1.39 11.91 10.51
CA GLN A 78 2.77 11.46 10.29
C GLN A 78 3.57 11.38 11.59
N ASN A 79 3.33 12.28 12.53
CA ASN A 79 4.00 12.26 13.82
C ASN A 79 3.65 11.02 14.65
N ARG A 80 2.55 10.35 14.35
CA ARG A 80 2.11 9.12 15.03
C ARG A 80 2.41 7.87 14.23
N ALA A 81 2.55 7.99 12.90
CA ALA A 81 2.88 6.88 12.03
C ALA A 81 4.40 6.62 12.11
N MET A 82 4.79 5.47 12.62
CA MET A 82 6.20 5.19 12.91
C MET A 82 7.01 4.83 11.67
N THR A 83 6.51 3.88 10.89
CA THR A 83 7.26 3.33 9.75
C THR A 83 6.68 3.71 8.40
N ALA A 84 5.40 4.05 8.35
CA ALA A 84 4.73 4.45 7.12
C ALA A 84 4.80 5.96 6.92
N THR A 85 4.94 6.39 5.68
CA THR A 85 4.92 7.80 5.29
C THR A 85 3.53 8.13 4.77
N VAL A 86 2.97 9.24 5.24
CA VAL A 86 1.66 9.74 4.83
C VAL A 86 1.84 11.06 4.08
N ARG A 87 1.25 11.15 2.88
CA ARG A 87 1.37 12.37 2.08
C ARG A 87 0.17 12.56 1.16
N TRP A 88 0.01 13.79 0.68
CA TRP A 88 -0.94 14.12 -0.37
C TRP A 88 -0.23 14.16 -1.73
N TYR A 89 -0.86 13.58 -2.74
CA TYR A 89 -0.41 13.66 -4.12
C TYR A 89 -1.59 13.42 -5.06
N ASP A 90 -1.75 14.28 -6.06
CA ASP A 90 -2.75 14.12 -7.12
C ASP A 90 -4.17 13.87 -6.59
N ASP A 91 -4.64 14.74 -5.71
CA ASP A 91 -5.96 14.70 -5.07
C ASP A 91 -6.22 13.44 -4.25
N ALA A 92 -5.18 12.77 -3.81
CA ALA A 92 -5.28 11.57 -2.98
C ALA A 92 -4.37 11.64 -1.75
N VAL A 93 -4.79 11.00 -0.67
CA VAL A 93 -3.95 10.77 0.50
C VAL A 93 -3.31 9.40 0.36
N LEU A 94 -1.99 9.39 0.31
CA LEU A 94 -1.19 8.19 0.08
C LEU A 94 -0.46 7.80 1.36
N VAL A 95 -0.33 6.50 1.57
CA VAL A 95 0.50 5.91 2.63
C VAL A 95 1.47 4.95 1.96
N HIS A 96 2.74 5.03 2.30
CA HIS A 96 3.71 4.13 1.69
C HIS A 96 4.89 3.83 2.60
N GLN A 97 5.61 2.76 2.26
CA GLN A 97 6.86 2.37 2.88
C GLN A 97 7.72 1.69 1.82
N THR A 98 8.99 2.10 1.72
CA THR A 98 9.93 1.53 0.78
C THR A 98 10.89 0.59 1.52
N LEU A 99 11.12 -0.59 0.95
CA LEU A 99 11.96 -1.63 1.52
C LEU A 99 13.17 -1.88 0.63
N SER A 100 14.34 -2.05 1.26
CA SER A 100 15.51 -2.56 0.56
C SER A 100 15.30 -4.03 0.21
N PRO A 101 15.80 -4.50 -0.94
CA PRO A 101 15.79 -5.93 -1.25
C PRO A 101 16.70 -6.75 -0.32
N HIS A 102 17.66 -6.11 0.33
CA HIS A 102 18.53 -6.79 1.29
C HIS A 102 17.75 -7.19 2.53
N GLY A 103 17.76 -8.48 2.84
CA GLY A 103 17.04 -9.01 3.99
C GLY A 103 15.52 -9.06 3.83
N LEU A 104 15.00 -8.80 2.63
CA LEU A 104 13.57 -8.91 2.37
C LEU A 104 13.11 -10.35 2.51
N ASN A 105 12.20 -10.59 3.45
CA ASN A 105 11.63 -11.90 3.72
C ASN A 105 10.12 -11.78 3.96
N HIS A 106 9.45 -12.91 4.20
CA HIS A 106 8.02 -12.94 4.43
C HIS A 106 7.59 -12.04 5.59
N LYS A 107 8.34 -12.06 6.68
CA LYS A 107 8.02 -11.26 7.87
C LYS A 107 8.13 -9.76 7.60
N SER A 108 9.22 -9.30 6.98
CA SER A 108 9.44 -7.89 6.72
C SER A 108 8.44 -7.34 5.70
N LEU A 109 8.11 -8.10 4.67
CA LEU A 109 7.10 -7.70 3.68
C LEU A 109 5.71 -7.64 4.32
N ARG A 110 5.33 -8.66 5.08
CA ARG A 110 4.04 -8.68 5.78
C ARG A 110 3.90 -7.50 6.75
N GLN A 111 4.94 -7.19 7.53
CA GLN A 111 4.92 -6.06 8.45
C GLN A 111 4.71 -4.73 7.70
N ALA A 112 5.37 -4.55 6.56
CA ALA A 112 5.18 -3.35 5.74
C ALA A 112 3.76 -3.28 5.17
N MET A 113 3.22 -4.39 4.67
CA MET A 113 1.86 -4.44 4.15
C MET A 113 0.83 -4.13 5.23
N GLN A 114 1.01 -4.65 6.43
CA GLN A 114 0.13 -4.39 7.57
C GLN A 114 0.26 -2.95 8.06
N ALA A 115 1.47 -2.40 8.13
CA ALA A 115 1.69 -1.03 8.56
C ALA A 115 1.06 -0.03 7.58
N VAL A 116 1.33 -0.19 6.28
CA VAL A 116 0.77 0.69 5.25
C VAL A 116 -0.74 0.55 5.15
N GLY A 117 -1.23 -0.69 5.04
CA GLY A 117 -2.66 -0.95 4.93
C GLY A 117 -3.44 -0.54 6.18
N GLY A 118 -2.88 -0.79 7.36
CA GLY A 118 -3.50 -0.44 8.64
C GLY A 118 -3.64 1.06 8.83
N VAL A 119 -2.57 1.81 8.57
CA VAL A 119 -2.63 3.28 8.66
C VAL A 119 -3.63 3.84 7.65
N ALA A 120 -3.58 3.38 6.39
CA ALA A 120 -4.48 3.85 5.34
C ALA A 120 -5.95 3.57 5.67
N ASP A 121 -6.24 2.39 6.20
CA ASP A 121 -7.61 2.04 6.62
C ASP A 121 -8.07 2.91 7.80
N ASP A 122 -7.21 3.11 8.78
CA ASP A 122 -7.54 3.89 9.99
C ASP A 122 -7.87 5.36 9.67
N ILE A 123 -7.14 5.98 8.74
CA ILE A 123 -7.29 7.42 8.46
C ILE A 123 -8.26 7.71 7.30
N GLY A 124 -8.57 6.71 6.48
CA GLY A 124 -9.29 6.92 5.22
C GLY A 124 -10.67 7.53 5.37
N LEU A 125 -11.52 6.91 6.18
CA LEU A 125 -12.90 7.39 6.40
C LEU A 125 -12.94 8.76 7.06
N LEU A 126 -12.06 8.99 8.03
CA LEU A 126 -11.99 10.28 8.72
C LEU A 126 -11.62 11.40 7.74
N LEU A 127 -10.56 11.22 6.97
CA LEU A 127 -10.11 12.23 6.01
C LEU A 127 -11.11 12.44 4.88
N ALA A 128 -11.72 11.38 4.38
CA ALA A 128 -12.77 11.49 3.37
C ALA A 128 -13.95 12.31 3.89
N GLY A 129 -14.37 12.08 5.13
CA GLY A 129 -15.44 12.85 5.78
C GLY A 129 -15.07 14.32 6.03
N MET A 130 -13.85 14.58 6.50
CA MET A 130 -13.40 15.94 6.80
C MET A 130 -13.19 16.80 5.57
N PHE A 131 -12.79 16.22 4.45
CA PHE A 131 -12.35 16.96 3.25
C PHE A 131 -13.18 16.66 2.01
N SER A 132 -14.38 16.11 2.18
CA SER A 132 -15.34 15.84 1.10
C SER A 132 -14.81 14.90 0.00
N GLY A 133 -13.99 13.95 0.39
CA GLY A 133 -13.50 12.90 -0.49
C GLY A 133 -14.23 11.58 -0.30
N SER A 134 -13.63 10.52 -0.78
CA SER A 134 -14.15 9.16 -0.64
C SER A 134 -13.01 8.19 -0.35
N THR A 135 -13.37 6.99 0.13
CA THR A 135 -12.42 5.88 0.27
C THR A 135 -12.51 4.96 -0.95
N PRO A 136 -11.41 4.28 -1.33
CA PRO A 136 -11.44 3.35 -2.46
C PRO A 136 -12.47 2.24 -2.34
N PHE A 137 -12.72 1.75 -1.12
CA PHE A 137 -13.69 0.70 -0.84
C PHE A 137 -14.65 1.13 0.27
N PRO A 138 -15.87 0.54 0.33
CA PRO A 138 -16.81 0.87 1.39
C PRO A 138 -16.33 0.35 2.75
N ALA A 139 -16.82 0.98 3.83
CA ALA A 139 -16.43 0.69 5.21
C ALA A 139 -16.80 -0.73 5.66
N GLU A 140 -17.87 -1.29 5.09
CA GLU A 140 -18.28 -2.65 5.40
C GLU A 140 -17.54 -3.64 4.50
N SER A 141 -16.70 -4.48 5.10
CA SER A 141 -16.06 -5.55 4.34
C SER A 141 -17.08 -6.61 4.01
N SER A 142 -17.39 -6.78 2.73
CA SER A 142 -17.94 -8.04 2.28
C SER A 142 -16.92 -9.15 2.51
N ALA A 143 -17.40 -10.36 2.81
CA ALA A 143 -16.53 -11.52 2.96
C ALA A 143 -15.56 -11.62 1.78
N VAL A 144 -14.29 -11.73 2.09
CA VAL A 144 -13.26 -11.95 1.09
C VAL A 144 -13.43 -13.38 0.57
N ASP A 145 -13.71 -13.51 -0.70
CA ASP A 145 -13.58 -14.81 -1.36
C ASP A 145 -12.09 -15.15 -1.44
N GLU A 146 -11.62 -15.91 -0.48
CA GLU A 146 -10.30 -16.48 -0.54
C GLU A 146 -10.29 -17.60 -1.56
N GLU A 147 -9.79 -17.32 -2.75
CA GLU A 147 -9.43 -18.37 -3.68
C GLU A 147 -8.13 -19.02 -3.22
N ALA A 148 -8.26 -20.11 -2.46
CA ALA A 148 -7.13 -20.96 -2.15
C ALA A 148 -6.80 -21.84 -3.35
N CYS A 149 -5.55 -22.22 -3.48
CA CYS A 149 -5.15 -23.24 -4.45
C CYS A 149 -5.83 -24.57 -4.16
#